data_6ae17fdeba59c1e86cb23ed2bf4d5737
#
_entry.id   6ae17fdeba59c1e86cb23ed2bf4d5737
#
_cell.length_a   1.000
_cell.length_b   1.000
_cell.length_c   1.000
_cell.angle_alpha   90.00
_cell.angle_beta   90.00
_cell.angle_gamma   90.00
#
_symmetry.space_group_name_H-M   'P 1'
#
loop_
_entity.id
_entity.type
_entity.pdbx_description
1 polymer ?
#
loop_
_entity_poly.entity_id
_entity_poly.type
_entity_poly.pdbx_seq_one_letter_code
_entity_poly.pdbx_strand_id
1 'polypeptide(L)'
;IQYLDDILNGLKYGDGNYNLITLDDTDYNKKLDAQIEYWGNLKRQIRKVRELGYEDTDIVEVSETYFDMADETVFAAENYSVQTAGKIRALETASAVDMLILVILMIMQMVSAVRITRKNKILEQKAYIDLHTGLPNKSRCEEIFHDMRAIKGEVACIIFDLNNLKITNDTLGHSVGDQLIMNFARQLNAP
;
A
#
# COMPACT_ATOMS: atom_id res chain seq x y z
N ILE A 1 30.88 -40.05 -17.19
CA ILE A 1 30.65 -40.40 -15.80
C ILE A 1 30.83 -39.14 -14.94
N GLN A 2 32.01 -38.55 -14.93
CA GLN A 2 32.31 -37.38 -14.10
C GLN A 2 31.33 -36.18 -14.30
N TYR A 3 30.97 -35.88 -15.54
CA TYR A 3 30.01 -34.86 -15.87
C TYR A 3 28.63 -35.01 -15.18
N LEU A 4 28.11 -36.24 -15.15
CA LEU A 4 26.82 -36.53 -14.52
C LEU A 4 26.92 -36.56 -12.99
N ASP A 5 28.07 -36.99 -12.42
CA ASP A 5 28.35 -36.86 -10.99
C ASP A 5 28.29 -35.40 -10.56
N ASP A 6 28.90 -34.49 -11.30
CA ASP A 6 28.90 -33.04 -11.01
C ASP A 6 27.49 -32.43 -11.09
N ILE A 7 26.67 -32.84 -12.08
CA ILE A 7 25.28 -32.38 -12.20
C ILE A 7 24.43 -32.86 -11.03
N LEU A 8 24.47 -34.15 -10.71
CA LEU A 8 23.66 -34.74 -9.64
C LEU A 8 24.03 -34.08 -8.28
N ASN A 9 25.31 -33.86 -8.03
CA ASN A 9 25.78 -33.17 -6.84
C ASN A 9 25.33 -31.71 -6.82
N GLY A 10 25.41 -31.01 -7.94
CA GLY A 10 24.93 -29.65 -8.06
C GLY A 10 23.43 -29.51 -7.80
N LEU A 11 22.62 -30.43 -8.32
CA LEU A 11 21.17 -30.48 -8.06
C LEU A 11 20.85 -30.75 -6.57
N LYS A 12 21.68 -31.58 -5.90
CA LYS A 12 21.45 -31.96 -4.50
C LYS A 12 21.94 -30.91 -3.49
N TYR A 13 23.12 -30.34 -3.73
CA TYR A 13 23.81 -29.50 -2.74
C TYR A 13 24.00 -28.04 -3.19
N GLY A 14 23.67 -27.71 -4.43
CA GLY A 14 23.83 -26.35 -4.97
C GLY A 14 25.28 -25.97 -5.23
N ASP A 15 26.21 -26.93 -5.16
CA ASP A 15 27.63 -26.76 -5.40
C ASP A 15 28.01 -27.40 -6.75
N GLY A 16 29.09 -26.94 -7.34
CA GLY A 16 29.60 -27.47 -8.62
C GLY A 16 29.74 -26.42 -9.70
N ASN A 17 30.14 -26.88 -10.89
CA ASN A 17 30.54 -26.02 -12.02
C ASN A 17 29.36 -25.41 -12.81
N TYR A 18 28.10 -25.77 -12.49
CA TYR A 18 26.94 -25.44 -13.33
C TYR A 18 25.96 -24.45 -12.71
N ASN A 19 26.25 -23.91 -11.53
CA ASN A 19 25.35 -22.97 -10.80
C ASN A 19 23.91 -23.50 -10.69
N LEU A 20 23.77 -24.79 -10.40
CA LEU A 20 22.45 -25.43 -10.25
C LEU A 20 21.81 -24.99 -8.93
N ILE A 21 20.49 -24.81 -8.94
CA ILE A 21 19.72 -24.39 -7.79
C ILE A 21 19.09 -25.62 -7.15
N THR A 22 19.22 -25.73 -5.82
CA THR A 22 18.52 -26.76 -5.04
C THR A 22 17.04 -26.40 -4.92
N LEU A 23 16.17 -27.40 -5.02
CA LEU A 23 14.73 -27.22 -4.80
C LEU A 23 14.36 -27.67 -3.39
N ASP A 24 13.62 -26.82 -2.67
CA ASP A 24 13.08 -27.14 -1.33
C ASP A 24 11.72 -27.85 -1.48
N ASP A 25 11.76 -29.07 -2.02
CA ASP A 25 10.60 -29.92 -2.21
C ASP A 25 10.92 -31.35 -1.77
N THR A 26 10.03 -31.95 -0.96
CA THR A 26 10.25 -33.26 -0.35
C THR A 26 10.18 -34.38 -1.38
N ASP A 27 9.24 -34.32 -2.33
CA ASP A 27 9.07 -35.37 -3.36
C ASP A 27 10.22 -35.35 -4.35
N TYR A 28 10.58 -34.14 -4.82
CA TYR A 28 11.75 -33.96 -5.67
C TYR A 28 13.04 -34.48 -5.02
N ASN A 29 13.30 -34.06 -3.78
CA ASN A 29 14.53 -34.48 -3.08
C ASN A 29 14.59 -35.99 -2.85
N LYS A 30 13.45 -36.64 -2.53
CA LYS A 30 13.38 -38.11 -2.39
C LYS A 30 13.70 -38.81 -3.70
N LYS A 31 13.15 -38.36 -4.82
CA LYS A 31 13.41 -38.92 -6.16
C LYS A 31 14.84 -38.70 -6.61
N LEU A 32 15.37 -37.54 -6.38
CA LEU A 32 16.77 -37.21 -6.66
C LEU A 32 17.73 -38.10 -5.86
N ASP A 33 17.45 -38.34 -4.58
CA ASP A 33 18.27 -39.24 -3.75
C ASP A 33 18.25 -40.65 -4.28
N ALA A 34 17.09 -41.18 -4.65
CA ALA A 34 16.98 -42.54 -5.25
C ALA A 34 17.71 -42.58 -6.60
N GLN A 35 17.63 -41.57 -7.43
CA GLN A 35 18.33 -41.48 -8.70
C GLN A 35 19.85 -41.45 -8.50
N ILE A 36 20.35 -40.68 -7.51
CA ILE A 36 21.79 -40.65 -7.16
C ILE A 36 22.29 -42.01 -6.70
N GLU A 37 21.53 -42.67 -5.86
CA GLU A 37 21.87 -44.03 -5.40
C GLU A 37 21.93 -45.01 -6.56
N TYR A 38 20.90 -44.99 -7.43
CA TYR A 38 20.83 -45.89 -8.59
C TYR A 38 21.91 -45.57 -9.67
N TRP A 39 22.35 -44.32 -9.78
CA TRP A 39 23.50 -43.91 -10.59
C TRP A 39 24.77 -44.69 -10.22
N GLY A 40 24.95 -45.00 -8.96
CA GLY A 40 26.02 -45.88 -8.49
C GLY A 40 25.95 -47.26 -9.11
N ASN A 41 24.76 -47.84 -9.31
CA ASN A 41 24.55 -49.12 -9.98
C ASN A 41 24.91 -49.02 -11.48
N LEU A 42 24.38 -48.03 -12.17
CA LEU A 42 24.67 -47.80 -13.60
C LEU A 42 26.17 -47.62 -13.85
N LYS A 43 26.88 -46.89 -12.98
CA LYS A 43 28.36 -46.79 -13.05
C LYS A 43 29.07 -48.11 -12.93
N ARG A 44 28.55 -49.07 -12.12
CA ARG A 44 29.12 -50.41 -12.03
C ARG A 44 28.91 -51.21 -13.32
N GLN A 45 27.73 -51.13 -13.93
CA GLN A 45 27.44 -51.82 -15.19
C GLN A 45 28.28 -51.24 -16.34
N ILE A 46 28.44 -49.91 -16.42
CA ILE A 46 29.30 -49.28 -17.42
C ILE A 46 30.74 -49.80 -17.29
N ARG A 47 31.27 -49.99 -16.09
CA ARG A 47 32.60 -50.57 -15.88
C ARG A 47 32.67 -52.02 -16.34
N LYS A 48 31.68 -52.84 -16.02
CA LYS A 48 31.59 -54.22 -16.48
C LYS A 48 31.58 -54.34 -18.00
N VAL A 49 30.81 -53.52 -18.69
CA VAL A 49 30.79 -53.47 -20.17
C VAL A 49 32.18 -53.21 -20.74
N ARG A 50 32.94 -52.31 -20.11
CA ARG A 50 34.29 -51.94 -20.56
C ARG A 50 35.30 -53.08 -20.37
N GLU A 51 35.11 -53.93 -19.34
CA GLU A 51 36.03 -54.99 -18.96
C GLU A 51 35.67 -56.34 -19.61
N LEU A 52 34.38 -56.66 -19.70
CA LEU A 52 33.90 -57.99 -20.07
C LEU A 52 33.16 -58.02 -21.42
N GLY A 53 32.83 -56.87 -21.97
CA GLY A 53 31.94 -56.76 -23.12
C GLY A 53 30.46 -56.65 -22.74
N TYR A 54 29.62 -56.59 -23.75
CA TYR A 54 28.20 -56.26 -23.60
C TYR A 54 27.33 -57.49 -23.22
N GLU A 55 27.68 -58.71 -23.68
CA GLU A 55 26.79 -59.86 -23.63
C GLU A 55 26.45 -60.34 -22.20
N ASP A 56 27.35 -60.15 -21.24
CA ASP A 56 27.19 -60.59 -19.86
C ASP A 56 26.85 -59.46 -18.88
N THR A 57 26.13 -58.42 -19.33
CA THR A 57 25.79 -57.26 -18.51
C THR A 57 24.32 -56.87 -18.60
N ASP A 58 23.75 -56.37 -17.49
CA ASP A 58 22.37 -55.83 -17.42
C ASP A 58 22.31 -54.36 -17.79
N ILE A 59 23.24 -53.87 -18.61
CA ILE A 59 23.40 -52.40 -18.87
C ILE A 59 22.15 -51.79 -19.46
N VAL A 60 21.42 -52.50 -20.34
CA VAL A 60 20.20 -51.99 -20.98
C VAL A 60 19.11 -51.78 -19.95
N GLU A 61 18.77 -52.80 -19.19
CA GLU A 61 17.72 -52.74 -18.14
C GLU A 61 18.04 -51.68 -17.08
N VAL A 62 19.29 -51.63 -16.62
CA VAL A 62 19.74 -50.65 -15.63
C VAL A 62 19.74 -49.23 -16.19
N SER A 63 20.06 -49.05 -17.47
CA SER A 63 20.00 -47.73 -18.09
C SER A 63 18.55 -47.26 -18.30
N GLU A 64 17.64 -48.12 -18.75
CA GLU A 64 16.22 -47.80 -18.88
C GLU A 64 15.62 -47.39 -17.52
N THR A 65 15.86 -48.18 -16.48
CA THR A 65 15.40 -47.83 -15.13
C THR A 65 15.96 -46.48 -14.65
N TYR A 66 17.24 -46.20 -14.93
CA TYR A 66 17.84 -44.93 -14.57
C TYR A 66 17.18 -43.75 -15.30
N PHE A 67 16.85 -43.90 -16.59
CA PHE A 67 16.16 -42.87 -17.35
C PHE A 67 14.74 -42.64 -16.82
N ASP A 68 13.98 -43.70 -16.50
CA ASP A 68 12.67 -43.57 -15.89
C ASP A 68 12.74 -42.78 -14.56
N MET A 69 13.73 -43.06 -13.70
CA MET A 69 13.97 -42.33 -12.46
C MET A 69 14.34 -40.87 -12.72
N ALA A 70 15.12 -40.60 -13.75
CA ALA A 70 15.47 -39.23 -14.13
C ALA A 70 14.24 -38.46 -14.61
N ASP A 71 13.39 -39.07 -15.42
CA ASP A 71 12.13 -38.45 -15.88
C ASP A 71 11.18 -38.18 -14.70
N GLU A 72 11.07 -39.10 -13.73
CA GLU A 72 10.29 -38.85 -12.51
C GLU A 72 10.84 -37.69 -11.68
N THR A 73 12.16 -37.53 -11.60
CA THR A 73 12.82 -36.43 -10.90
C THR A 73 12.55 -35.10 -11.60
N VAL A 74 12.65 -35.07 -12.93
CA VAL A 74 12.31 -33.90 -13.75
C VAL A 74 10.83 -33.50 -13.58
N PHE A 75 9.93 -34.48 -13.62
CA PHE A 75 8.49 -34.23 -13.43
C PHE A 75 8.19 -33.66 -12.05
N ALA A 76 8.87 -34.15 -11.00
CA ALA A 76 8.73 -33.59 -9.65
C ALA A 76 9.22 -32.12 -9.59
N ALA A 77 10.34 -31.81 -10.24
CA ALA A 77 10.85 -30.43 -10.34
C ALA A 77 9.89 -29.50 -11.09
N GLU A 78 9.30 -29.99 -12.20
CA GLU A 78 8.31 -29.25 -12.96
C GLU A 78 7.06 -28.96 -12.13
N ASN A 79 6.52 -29.95 -11.44
CA ASN A 79 5.37 -29.80 -10.55
C ASN A 79 5.63 -28.76 -9.45
N TYR A 80 6.79 -28.81 -8.81
CA TYR A 80 7.19 -27.82 -7.82
C TYR A 80 7.22 -26.41 -8.41
N SER A 81 7.80 -26.26 -9.60
CA SER A 81 7.88 -24.98 -10.31
C SER A 81 6.48 -24.41 -10.61
N VAL A 82 5.57 -25.26 -11.13
CA VAL A 82 4.19 -24.85 -11.43
C VAL A 82 3.43 -24.45 -10.17
N GLN A 83 3.55 -25.21 -9.10
CA GLN A 83 2.90 -24.90 -7.82
C GLN A 83 3.43 -23.60 -7.21
N THR A 84 4.76 -23.41 -7.26
CA THR A 84 5.40 -22.21 -6.73
C THR A 84 5.00 -20.98 -7.54
N ALA A 85 4.97 -21.06 -8.87
CA ALA A 85 4.47 -20.00 -9.74
C ALA A 85 3.00 -19.66 -9.44
N GLY A 86 2.17 -20.67 -9.16
CA GLY A 86 0.78 -20.47 -8.73
C GLY A 86 0.65 -19.69 -7.42
N LYS A 87 1.46 -20.04 -6.42
CA LYS A 87 1.50 -19.31 -5.12
C LYS A 87 1.95 -17.86 -5.29
N ILE A 88 2.97 -17.62 -6.10
CA ILE A 88 3.46 -16.26 -6.40
C ILE A 88 2.37 -15.42 -7.05
N ARG A 89 1.68 -15.94 -8.09
CA ARG A 89 0.56 -15.22 -8.73
C ARG A 89 -0.58 -14.91 -7.78
N ALA A 90 -0.92 -15.83 -6.88
CA ALA A 90 -1.94 -15.60 -5.87
C ALA A 90 -1.54 -14.47 -4.91
N LEU A 91 -0.28 -14.42 -4.50
CA LEU A 91 0.26 -13.36 -3.65
C LEU A 91 0.28 -12.00 -4.37
N GLU A 92 0.68 -11.97 -5.63
CA GLU A 92 0.67 -10.76 -6.46
C GLU A 92 -0.76 -10.20 -6.61
N THR A 93 -1.74 -11.07 -6.90
CA THR A 93 -3.15 -10.63 -7.02
C THR A 93 -3.71 -10.12 -5.70
N ALA A 94 -3.41 -10.78 -4.57
CA ALA A 94 -3.81 -10.33 -3.25
C ALA A 94 -3.21 -8.94 -2.92
N SER A 95 -1.92 -8.75 -3.17
CA SER A 95 -1.26 -7.46 -2.93
C SER A 95 -1.81 -6.33 -3.81
N ALA A 96 -2.18 -6.62 -5.06
CA ALA A 96 -2.81 -5.64 -5.94
C ALA A 96 -4.20 -5.21 -5.42
N VAL A 97 -4.99 -6.15 -4.89
CA VAL A 97 -6.29 -5.85 -4.26
C VAL A 97 -6.10 -4.99 -3.01
N ASP A 98 -5.16 -5.34 -2.14
CA ASP A 98 -4.86 -4.55 -0.94
C ASP A 98 -4.45 -3.11 -1.29
N MET A 99 -3.61 -2.95 -2.30
CA MET A 99 -3.19 -1.62 -2.78
C MET A 99 -4.38 -0.79 -3.29
N LEU A 100 -5.32 -1.42 -4.01
CA LEU A 100 -6.54 -0.76 -4.47
C LEU A 100 -7.41 -0.31 -3.29
N ILE A 101 -7.59 -1.15 -2.28
CA ILE A 101 -8.34 -0.80 -1.05
C ILE A 101 -7.71 0.40 -0.36
N LEU A 102 -6.38 0.41 -0.19
CA LEU A 102 -5.66 1.53 0.42
C LEU A 102 -5.86 2.84 -0.34
N VAL A 103 -5.83 2.82 -1.67
CA VAL A 103 -6.08 4.00 -2.51
C VAL A 103 -7.51 4.51 -2.30
N ILE A 104 -8.51 3.63 -2.28
CA ILE A 104 -9.91 4.01 -2.03
C ILE A 104 -10.07 4.65 -0.64
N LEU A 105 -9.48 4.06 0.39
CA LEU A 105 -9.50 4.61 1.76
C LEU A 105 -8.84 5.99 1.82
N MET A 106 -7.72 6.19 1.14
CA MET A 106 -7.03 7.47 1.08
C MET A 106 -7.91 8.55 0.41
N ILE A 107 -8.59 8.21 -0.69
CA ILE A 107 -9.53 9.14 -1.36
C ILE A 107 -10.69 9.50 -0.43
N MET A 108 -11.27 8.51 0.25
CA MET A 108 -12.36 8.74 1.21
C MET A 108 -11.93 9.67 2.35
N GLN A 109 -10.73 9.48 2.91
CA GLN A 109 -10.18 10.36 3.95
C GLN A 109 -9.96 11.78 3.43
N MET A 110 -9.43 11.94 2.22
CA MET A 110 -9.23 13.25 1.60
C MET A 110 -10.56 14.00 1.41
N VAL A 111 -11.58 13.32 0.88
CA VAL A 111 -12.93 13.91 0.73
C VAL A 111 -13.53 14.30 2.08
N SER A 112 -13.37 13.46 3.10
CA SER A 112 -13.86 13.74 4.46
C SER A 112 -13.13 14.95 5.07
N ALA A 113 -11.82 15.05 4.93
CA ALA A 113 -11.03 16.20 5.40
C ALA A 113 -11.50 17.51 4.76
N VAL A 114 -11.71 17.53 3.44
CA VAL A 114 -12.23 18.71 2.72
C VAL A 114 -13.62 19.11 3.23
N ARG A 115 -14.51 18.13 3.47
CA ARG A 115 -15.86 18.40 4.01
C ARG A 115 -15.80 18.99 5.42
N ILE A 116 -14.94 18.47 6.30
CA ILE A 116 -14.76 18.96 7.66
C ILE A 116 -14.22 20.39 7.62
N THR A 117 -13.19 20.68 6.81
CA THR A 117 -12.61 22.01 6.69
C THR A 117 -13.65 23.04 6.21
N ARG A 118 -14.49 22.69 5.22
CA ARG A 118 -15.57 23.56 4.76
C ARG A 118 -16.62 23.82 5.84
N LYS A 119 -17.02 22.77 6.58
CA LYS A 119 -17.97 22.94 7.69
C LYS A 119 -17.40 23.80 8.79
N ASN A 120 -16.14 23.61 9.17
CA ASN A 120 -15.49 24.43 10.20
C ASN A 120 -15.43 25.90 9.78
N LYS A 121 -15.07 26.20 8.52
CA LYS A 121 -15.06 27.56 8.02
C LYS A 121 -16.45 28.22 8.08
N ILE A 122 -17.50 27.51 7.73
CA ILE A 122 -18.88 28.02 7.84
C ILE A 122 -19.28 28.25 9.31
N LEU A 123 -18.92 27.32 10.20
CA LEU A 123 -19.20 27.46 11.64
C LEU A 123 -18.43 28.65 12.23
N GLU A 124 -17.18 28.83 11.86
CA GLU A 124 -16.35 29.95 12.27
C GLU A 124 -16.95 31.31 11.80
N GLN A 125 -17.37 31.38 10.54
CA GLN A 125 -18.09 32.57 10.05
C GLN A 125 -19.38 32.86 10.85
N LYS A 126 -20.20 31.82 11.13
CA LYS A 126 -21.41 32.01 11.92
C LYS A 126 -21.13 32.36 13.38
N ALA A 127 -20.02 31.86 13.95
CA ALA A 127 -19.66 32.12 15.33
C ALA A 127 -19.09 33.54 15.56
N TYR A 128 -18.43 34.11 14.55
CA TYR A 128 -17.66 35.32 14.72
C TYR A 128 -18.09 36.52 13.85
N ILE A 129 -18.97 36.31 12.87
CA ILE A 129 -19.48 37.38 12.00
C ILE A 129 -20.97 37.58 12.23
N ASP A 130 -21.39 38.82 12.37
CA ASP A 130 -22.79 39.19 12.35
C ASP A 130 -23.32 39.07 10.91
N LEU A 131 -24.31 38.19 10.69
CA LEU A 131 -24.81 37.86 9.35
C LEU A 131 -25.57 39.04 8.70
N HIS A 132 -26.03 40.00 9.49
CA HIS A 132 -26.77 41.15 8.99
C HIS A 132 -25.84 42.24 8.48
N THR A 133 -24.77 42.52 9.21
CA THR A 133 -23.83 43.62 8.90
C THR A 133 -22.57 43.17 8.19
N GLY A 134 -22.20 41.89 8.28
CA GLY A 134 -20.94 41.37 7.80
C GLY A 134 -19.71 41.72 8.64
N LEU A 135 -19.92 42.48 9.75
CA LEU A 135 -18.86 42.84 10.69
C LEU A 135 -18.64 41.76 11.74
N PRO A 136 -17.47 41.75 12.42
CA PRO A 136 -17.25 40.87 13.58
C PRO A 136 -18.34 41.09 14.62
N ASN A 137 -18.90 40.00 15.12
CA ASN A 137 -19.94 40.05 16.15
C ASN A 137 -19.34 40.23 17.56
N LYS A 138 -20.21 40.36 18.56
CA LYS A 138 -19.83 40.52 19.95
C LYS A 138 -18.84 39.44 20.42
N SER A 139 -19.06 38.17 20.09
CA SER A 139 -18.19 37.08 20.50
C SER A 139 -16.77 37.22 19.95
N ARG A 140 -16.63 37.71 18.70
CA ARG A 140 -15.31 37.96 18.13
C ARG A 140 -14.60 39.16 18.83
N CYS A 141 -15.34 40.18 19.18
CA CYS A 141 -14.79 41.30 19.94
C CYS A 141 -14.31 40.83 21.32
N GLU A 142 -15.11 40.06 22.03
CA GLU A 142 -14.77 39.52 23.36
C GLU A 142 -13.51 38.62 23.29
N GLU A 143 -13.37 37.79 22.27
CA GLU A 143 -12.18 36.97 22.06
C GLU A 143 -10.92 37.83 21.85
N ILE A 144 -10.99 38.85 20.99
CA ILE A 144 -9.87 39.75 20.74
C ILE A 144 -9.46 40.50 22.01
N PHE A 145 -10.44 40.98 22.79
CA PHE A 145 -10.15 41.65 24.06
C PHE A 145 -9.61 40.70 25.15
N HIS A 146 -9.97 39.44 25.10
CA HIS A 146 -9.47 38.44 26.07
C HIS A 146 -8.01 38.05 25.80
N ASP A 147 -7.58 38.02 24.53
CA ASP A 147 -6.18 37.73 24.16
C ASP A 147 -5.46 39.03 23.61
N MET A 148 -5.32 40.00 24.48
CA MET A 148 -4.60 41.25 24.19
C MET A 148 -3.13 41.04 23.79
N ARG A 149 -2.57 39.84 24.03
CA ARG A 149 -1.19 39.46 23.63
C ARG A 149 -1.00 39.33 22.13
N ALA A 150 -2.08 39.12 21.38
CA ALA A 150 -2.06 39.10 19.93
C ALA A 150 -1.90 40.47 19.30
N ILE A 151 -2.18 41.56 20.05
CA ILE A 151 -2.10 42.94 19.61
C ILE A 151 -0.68 43.44 19.84
N LYS A 152 0.04 43.70 18.73
CA LYS A 152 1.39 44.27 18.77
C LYS A 152 1.32 45.74 18.45
N GLY A 153 1.85 46.60 19.36
CA GLY A 153 1.93 48.04 19.18
C GLY A 153 0.82 48.81 19.92
N GLU A 154 0.79 50.11 19.66
CA GLU A 154 -0.24 51.00 20.22
C GLU A 154 -1.53 50.86 19.41
N VAL A 155 -2.65 50.73 20.12
CA VAL A 155 -3.98 50.60 19.52
C VAL A 155 -4.93 51.60 20.15
N ALA A 156 -5.86 52.15 19.37
CA ALA A 156 -6.95 52.97 19.84
C ALA A 156 -8.27 52.20 19.74
N CYS A 157 -9.07 52.24 20.79
CA CYS A 157 -10.43 51.70 20.79
C CYS A 157 -11.43 52.84 20.61
N ILE A 158 -12.28 52.75 19.58
CA ILE A 158 -13.31 53.74 19.28
C ILE A 158 -14.67 53.06 19.40
N ILE A 159 -15.58 53.63 20.16
CA ILE A 159 -16.95 53.14 20.33
C ILE A 159 -17.87 54.06 19.55
N PHE A 160 -18.69 53.49 18.69
CA PHE A 160 -19.70 54.18 17.93
C PHE A 160 -21.09 53.79 18.40
N ASP A 161 -22.02 54.73 18.43
CA ASP A 161 -23.44 54.49 18.69
C ASP A 161 -24.31 55.14 17.61
N LEU A 162 -25.38 54.46 17.22
CA LEU A 162 -26.34 54.96 16.24
C LEU A 162 -27.46 55.73 16.96
N ASN A 163 -27.37 57.05 16.90
CA ASN A 163 -28.37 57.93 17.50
C ASN A 163 -29.77 57.73 16.88
N ASN A 164 -30.79 57.77 17.71
CA ASN A 164 -32.21 57.72 17.34
C ASN A 164 -32.66 56.45 16.59
N LEU A 165 -31.92 55.35 16.62
CA LEU A 165 -32.30 54.09 15.98
C LEU A 165 -33.69 53.59 16.46
N LYS A 166 -33.99 53.72 17.73
CA LYS A 166 -35.32 53.37 18.29
C LYS A 166 -36.42 54.24 17.67
N ILE A 167 -36.25 55.56 17.58
CA ILE A 167 -37.21 56.48 16.96
C ILE A 167 -37.43 56.13 15.50
N THR A 168 -36.35 55.82 14.78
CA THR A 168 -36.43 55.36 13.37
C THR A 168 -37.26 54.10 13.27
N ASN A 169 -37.02 53.09 14.13
CA ASN A 169 -37.77 51.85 14.14
C ASN A 169 -39.25 52.05 14.42
N ASP A 170 -39.55 52.88 15.43
CA ASP A 170 -40.94 53.14 15.87
C ASP A 170 -41.73 53.99 14.83
N THR A 171 -41.06 54.87 14.09
CA THR A 171 -41.71 55.77 13.10
C THR A 171 -41.74 55.25 11.69
N LEU A 172 -40.65 54.59 11.26
CA LEU A 172 -40.46 54.19 9.85
C LEU A 172 -40.42 52.66 9.67
N GLY A 173 -40.48 51.92 10.79
CA GLY A 173 -40.46 50.47 10.80
C GLY A 173 -39.05 49.85 10.86
N HIS A 174 -38.97 48.62 11.36
CA HIS A 174 -37.70 47.88 11.55
C HIS A 174 -36.86 47.72 10.28
N SER A 175 -37.50 47.59 9.10
CA SER A 175 -36.77 47.49 7.83
C SER A 175 -35.90 48.72 7.50
N VAL A 176 -36.35 49.89 7.90
CA VAL A 176 -35.60 51.16 7.71
C VAL A 176 -34.46 51.24 8.74
N GLY A 177 -34.71 50.84 9.97
CA GLY A 177 -33.66 50.70 10.98
C GLY A 177 -32.56 49.71 10.60
N ASP A 178 -32.94 48.59 10.05
CA ASP A 178 -32.01 47.60 9.55
C ASP A 178 -31.14 48.11 8.42
N GLN A 179 -31.74 48.89 7.47
CA GLN A 179 -30.98 49.57 6.41
C GLN A 179 -30.00 50.60 6.97
N LEU A 180 -30.39 51.34 8.03
CA LEU A 180 -29.51 52.29 8.71
C LEU A 180 -28.29 51.59 9.31
N ILE A 181 -28.50 50.48 10.03
CA ILE A 181 -27.44 49.66 10.59
C ILE A 181 -26.52 49.12 9.49
N MET A 182 -27.05 48.57 8.39
CA MET A 182 -26.25 48.04 7.28
C MET A 182 -25.43 49.13 6.58
N ASN A 183 -26.00 50.33 6.37
CA ASN A 183 -25.30 51.46 5.77
C ASN A 183 -24.14 51.94 6.65
N PHE A 184 -24.37 52.03 7.96
CA PHE A 184 -23.31 52.35 8.90
C PHE A 184 -22.18 51.30 8.89
N ALA A 185 -22.53 49.99 8.94
CA ALA A 185 -21.58 48.88 8.86
C ALA A 185 -20.73 48.95 7.58
N ARG A 186 -21.33 49.30 6.43
CA ARG A 186 -20.59 49.48 5.17
C ARG A 186 -19.58 50.63 5.24
N GLN A 187 -19.91 51.71 5.91
CA GLN A 187 -18.98 52.83 6.08
C GLN A 187 -17.80 52.47 6.97
N LEU A 188 -18.03 51.63 8.01
CA LEU A 188 -16.96 51.17 8.88
C LEU A 188 -16.03 50.16 8.16
N ASN A 189 -16.55 49.42 7.19
CA ASN A 189 -15.80 48.40 6.44
C ASN A 189 -15.23 48.94 5.10
N ALA A 190 -15.42 50.25 4.82
CA ALA A 190 -14.84 50.88 3.65
C ALA A 190 -13.31 51.04 3.84
N PRO A 191 -12.48 50.74 2.80
CA PRO A 191 -11.03 50.86 2.89
C PRO A 191 -10.54 52.30 3.10
#